data_12c327443f37af63f65deca080ff94e2
#
_entry.id   12c327443f37af63f65deca080ff94e2
#
_cell.length_a   1.000
_cell.length_b   1.000
_cell.length_c   1.000
_cell.angle_alpha   90.00
_cell.angle_beta   90.00
_cell.angle_gamma   90.00
#
_symmetry.space_group_name_H-M   'P 1'
#
loop_
_entity.id
_entity.type
_entity.pdbx_description
1 polymer ?
#
loop_
_entity_poly.entity_id
_entity_poly.type
_entity_poly.pdbx_seq_one_letter_code
_entity_poly.pdbx_strand_id
1 'polypeptide(L)'
;MFLQLSERRDLVGRTCVITGATSGIGLETARALAARGATLVPIGRDPQRTRRLAEELAAAGSPSVSPVVADLADLRAVRHAALEIGERHPQIHVLVNNAGIWITEPAASAEGIELTWAVNVLAHHVLTGALMERLRAAPAARIVSVASTFAGHLDLDDVEFRRRGWGGIAAYRQSKAAQRMWTWALAARLAGTRITANAVHPGGIYTGIYRSPRGIAGAMLRCYARLMKATPREGADTPVWVATAPELEGITGRFWADRKEVSCPYRDADSLERLWKLLEAQAA
;
A
#
# COMPACT_ATOMS: atom_id res chain seq x y z
N MET A 1 9.42 8.14 -21.17
CA MET A 1 8.26 8.68 -20.41
C MET A 1 8.51 8.74 -18.91
N PHE A 2 9.10 7.73 -18.27
CA PHE A 2 9.47 7.77 -16.83
C PHE A 2 10.49 8.87 -16.50
N LEU A 3 11.45 9.15 -17.40
CA LEU A 3 12.48 10.19 -17.23
C LEU A 3 11.94 11.62 -17.24
N GLN A 4 10.82 11.89 -17.92
CA GLN A 4 10.21 13.23 -17.98
C GLN A 4 9.44 13.62 -16.70
N LEU A 5 9.07 12.65 -15.85
CA LEU A 5 8.40 12.94 -14.57
C LEU A 5 9.37 13.32 -13.45
N SER A 6 10.65 12.98 -13.56
CA SER A 6 11.68 13.25 -12.53
C SER A 6 12.23 14.69 -12.53
N GLU A 7 12.02 15.45 -13.60
CA GLU A 7 12.52 16.83 -13.71
C GLU A 7 11.58 17.90 -13.13
N ARG A 8 10.33 17.51 -12.79
CA ARG A 8 9.34 18.44 -12.23
C ARG A 8 9.43 18.44 -10.70
N ARG A 9 9.72 19.57 -10.10
CA ARG A 9 9.65 19.77 -8.64
C ARG A 9 8.25 20.21 -8.19
N ASP A 10 7.24 19.54 -8.66
CA ASP A 10 5.81 19.86 -8.46
C ASP A 10 5.22 19.29 -7.16
N LEU A 11 6.02 18.60 -6.36
CA LEU A 11 5.65 18.09 -5.04
C LEU A 11 6.28 18.88 -3.88
N VAL A 12 6.91 20.02 -4.14
CA VAL A 12 7.41 20.89 -3.06
C VAL A 12 6.25 21.32 -2.16
N GLY A 13 6.43 21.17 -0.84
CA GLY A 13 5.39 21.41 0.15
C GLY A 13 4.37 20.27 0.31
N ARG A 14 4.52 19.16 -0.42
CA ARG A 14 3.64 18.00 -0.28
C ARG A 14 4.29 16.93 0.60
N THR A 15 3.59 16.48 1.63
CA THR A 15 4.01 15.36 2.49
C THR A 15 3.45 14.05 1.96
N CYS A 16 4.33 13.08 1.71
CA CYS A 16 3.98 11.75 1.19
C CYS A 16 4.42 10.65 2.17
N VAL A 17 3.46 9.86 2.66
CA VAL A 17 3.69 8.70 3.53
C VAL A 17 3.67 7.43 2.68
N ILE A 18 4.65 6.53 2.85
CA ILE A 18 4.76 5.31 2.04
C ILE A 18 5.08 4.12 2.92
N THR A 19 4.20 3.12 2.95
CA THR A 19 4.46 1.85 3.66
C THR A 19 5.30 0.90 2.81
N GLY A 20 6.21 0.14 3.45
CA GLY A 20 7.08 -0.81 2.75
C GLY A 20 8.07 -0.14 1.79
N ALA A 21 8.52 1.06 2.14
CA ALA A 21 9.38 1.89 1.29
C ALA A 21 10.81 1.37 1.12
N THR A 22 11.25 0.38 1.94
CA THR A 22 12.66 -0.07 1.96
C THR A 22 13.03 -1.09 0.87
N SER A 23 12.12 -1.44 -0.03
CA SER A 23 12.39 -2.39 -1.12
C SER A 23 11.34 -2.33 -2.23
N GLY A 24 11.70 -2.87 -3.39
CA GLY A 24 10.77 -3.11 -4.50
C GLY A 24 10.05 -1.85 -4.98
N ILE A 25 8.75 -1.96 -5.22
CA ILE A 25 7.90 -0.89 -5.73
C ILE A 25 7.86 0.31 -4.80
N GLY A 26 7.76 0.08 -3.47
CA GLY A 26 7.72 1.15 -2.48
C GLY A 26 9.00 2.00 -2.48
N LEU A 27 10.17 1.37 -2.65
CA LEU A 27 11.44 2.06 -2.78
C LEU A 27 11.49 2.95 -4.03
N GLU A 28 11.11 2.41 -5.18
CA GLU A 28 11.11 3.17 -6.42
C GLU A 28 10.04 4.28 -6.42
N THR A 29 8.90 4.04 -5.78
CA THR A 29 7.88 5.07 -5.54
C THR A 29 8.44 6.20 -4.68
N ALA A 30 9.12 5.87 -3.58
CA ALA A 30 9.73 6.87 -2.70
C ALA A 30 10.79 7.71 -3.43
N ARG A 31 11.67 7.06 -4.22
CA ARG A 31 12.68 7.73 -5.06
C ARG A 31 12.06 8.70 -6.06
N ALA A 32 11.01 8.26 -6.75
CA ALA A 32 10.32 9.08 -7.73
C ALA A 32 9.66 10.32 -7.10
N LEU A 33 9.07 10.18 -5.91
CA LEU A 33 8.47 11.31 -5.18
C LEU A 33 9.54 12.24 -4.60
N ALA A 34 10.69 11.69 -4.11
CA ALA A 34 11.83 12.48 -3.65
C ALA A 34 12.40 13.39 -4.75
N ALA A 35 12.64 12.83 -5.93
CA ALA A 35 13.16 13.56 -7.09
C ALA A 35 12.23 14.73 -7.50
N ARG A 36 10.94 14.65 -7.18
CA ARG A 36 9.95 15.71 -7.42
C ARG A 36 9.80 16.71 -6.27
N GLY A 37 10.65 16.59 -5.23
CA GLY A 37 10.70 17.55 -4.12
C GLY A 37 9.65 17.32 -3.02
N ALA A 38 9.09 16.11 -2.89
CA ALA A 38 8.18 15.79 -1.79
C ALA A 38 8.92 15.69 -0.46
N THR A 39 8.27 16.11 0.63
CA THR A 39 8.63 15.69 1.99
C THR A 39 8.19 14.24 2.17
N LEU A 40 9.09 13.36 2.61
CA LEU A 40 8.84 11.92 2.63
C LEU A 40 8.82 11.37 4.06
N VAL A 41 7.85 10.47 4.28
CA VAL A 41 7.72 9.66 5.48
C VAL A 41 7.74 8.18 5.06
N PRO A 42 8.95 7.61 4.83
CA PRO A 42 9.07 6.20 4.51
C PRO A 42 8.87 5.35 5.77
N ILE A 43 7.93 4.40 5.71
CA ILE A 43 7.69 3.41 6.77
C ILE A 43 8.35 2.09 6.37
N GLY A 44 9.22 1.58 7.23
CA GLY A 44 9.91 0.31 7.05
C GLY A 44 10.05 -0.47 8.35
N ARG A 45 10.17 -1.80 8.25
CA ARG A 45 10.29 -2.68 9.42
C ARG A 45 11.71 -2.73 10.01
N ASP A 46 12.72 -2.63 9.14
CA ASP A 46 14.13 -2.72 9.52
C ASP A 46 14.68 -1.32 9.80
N PRO A 47 15.14 -1.02 11.03
CA PRO A 47 15.61 0.31 11.39
C PRO A 47 16.82 0.78 10.57
N GLN A 48 17.76 -0.12 10.27
CA GLN A 48 18.98 0.24 9.54
C GLN A 48 18.67 0.55 8.08
N ARG A 49 17.85 -0.29 7.44
CA ARG A 49 17.41 -0.07 6.05
C ARG A 49 16.56 1.17 5.90
N THR A 50 15.68 1.44 6.89
CA THR A 50 14.81 2.62 6.86
C THR A 50 15.62 3.91 7.03
N ARG A 51 16.64 3.91 7.89
CA ARG A 51 17.57 5.04 8.06
C ARG A 51 18.41 5.30 6.79
N ARG A 52 19.03 4.26 6.22
CA ARG A 52 19.80 4.38 4.97
C ARG A 52 18.94 4.90 3.82
N LEU A 53 17.69 4.46 3.75
CA LEU A 53 16.75 4.97 2.76
C LEU A 53 16.49 6.47 2.95
N ALA A 54 16.37 6.95 4.18
CA ALA A 54 16.15 8.38 4.44
C ALA A 54 17.33 9.25 3.93
N GLU A 55 18.57 8.81 4.13
CA GLU A 55 19.77 9.45 3.61
C GLU A 55 19.76 9.48 2.07
N GLU A 56 19.41 8.36 1.45
CA GLU A 56 19.29 8.24 0.00
C GLU A 56 18.22 9.17 -0.59
N LEU A 57 17.03 9.24 0.04
CA LEU A 57 15.93 10.07 -0.43
C LEU A 57 16.22 11.56 -0.27
N ALA A 58 16.94 11.95 0.77
CA ALA A 58 17.43 13.32 0.95
C ALA A 58 18.41 13.70 -0.18
N ALA A 59 19.36 12.82 -0.49
CA ALA A 59 20.29 13.01 -1.61
C ALA A 59 19.58 13.02 -2.99
N ALA A 60 18.45 12.33 -3.12
CA ALA A 60 17.63 12.30 -4.34
C ALA A 60 16.73 13.54 -4.55
N GLY A 61 16.76 14.52 -3.63
CA GLY A 61 16.07 15.79 -3.79
C GLY A 61 14.86 16.02 -2.89
N SER A 62 14.56 15.12 -1.95
CA SER A 62 13.56 15.38 -0.91
C SER A 62 14.06 16.48 0.05
N PRO A 63 13.26 17.53 0.30
CA PRO A 63 13.66 18.61 1.20
C PRO A 63 13.66 18.18 2.68
N SER A 64 12.91 17.15 3.02
CA SER A 64 12.83 16.56 4.37
C SER A 64 12.42 15.12 4.29
N VAL A 65 13.07 14.25 5.07
CA VAL A 65 12.73 12.85 5.19
C VAL A 65 12.61 12.49 6.67
N SER A 66 11.45 11.99 7.07
CA SER A 66 11.14 11.54 8.43
C SER A 66 10.92 10.02 8.43
N PRO A 67 11.98 9.19 8.54
CA PRO A 67 11.84 7.74 8.53
C PRO A 67 11.10 7.26 9.77
N VAL A 68 10.15 6.33 9.59
CA VAL A 68 9.40 5.71 10.68
C VAL A 68 9.62 4.21 10.66
N VAL A 69 9.91 3.63 11.82
CA VAL A 69 10.11 2.19 11.95
C VAL A 69 8.87 1.55 12.54
N ALA A 70 8.20 0.70 11.77
CA ALA A 70 7.03 -0.04 12.23
C ALA A 70 6.93 -1.40 11.55
N ASP A 71 6.62 -2.44 12.31
CA ASP A 71 6.18 -3.72 11.77
C ASP A 71 4.65 -3.69 11.60
N LEU A 72 4.19 -3.82 10.37
CA LEU A 72 2.77 -3.84 10.06
C LEU A 72 2.07 -5.13 10.51
N ALA A 73 2.83 -6.11 11.01
CA ALA A 73 2.31 -7.30 11.67
C ALA A 73 1.96 -7.06 13.15
N ASP A 74 2.13 -5.86 13.68
CA ASP A 74 1.76 -5.43 15.05
C ASP A 74 0.93 -4.15 14.95
N LEU A 75 -0.36 -4.22 15.24
CA LEU A 75 -1.26 -3.07 15.14
C LEU A 75 -0.93 -1.97 16.16
N ARG A 76 -0.30 -2.30 17.29
CA ARG A 76 0.17 -1.29 18.24
C ARG A 76 1.33 -0.49 17.63
N ALA A 77 2.25 -1.16 16.93
CA ALA A 77 3.32 -0.48 16.20
C ALA A 77 2.76 0.40 15.08
N VAL A 78 1.72 -0.05 14.37
CA VAL A 78 1.02 0.75 13.34
C VAL A 78 0.40 2.01 13.94
N ARG A 79 -0.30 1.90 15.08
CA ARG A 79 -0.90 3.06 15.77
C ARG A 79 0.16 4.03 16.28
N HIS A 80 1.22 3.50 16.87
CA HIS A 80 2.35 4.33 17.34
C HIS A 80 3.01 5.10 16.19
N ALA A 81 3.25 4.43 15.06
CA ALA A 81 3.77 5.07 13.86
C ALA A 81 2.84 6.18 13.35
N ALA A 82 1.52 5.97 13.37
CA ALA A 82 0.56 6.99 12.97
C ALA A 82 0.58 8.22 13.90
N LEU A 83 0.71 8.01 15.21
CA LEU A 83 0.86 9.10 16.19
C LEU A 83 2.13 9.90 15.93
N GLU A 84 3.28 9.22 15.82
CA GLU A 84 4.58 9.84 15.50
C GLU A 84 4.53 10.67 14.22
N ILE A 85 3.89 10.14 13.17
CA ILE A 85 3.70 10.84 11.90
C ILE A 85 2.81 12.08 12.09
N GLY A 86 1.69 11.92 12.80
CA GLY A 86 0.73 12.99 13.04
C GLY A 86 1.29 14.16 13.86
N GLU A 87 2.21 13.90 14.78
CA GLU A 87 2.91 14.94 15.57
C GLU A 87 3.88 15.76 14.71
N ARG A 88 4.57 15.12 13.76
CA ARG A 88 5.58 15.76 12.92
C ARG A 88 5.02 16.39 11.64
N HIS A 89 3.91 15.88 11.14
CA HIS A 89 3.33 16.27 9.87
C HIS A 89 1.85 16.64 10.01
N PRO A 90 1.53 17.93 10.20
CA PRO A 90 0.15 18.39 10.40
C PRO A 90 -0.74 18.16 9.17
N GLN A 91 -0.15 17.99 7.99
CA GLN A 91 -0.84 17.72 6.74
C GLN A 91 -0.17 16.58 5.98
N ILE A 92 -0.98 15.64 5.48
CA ILE A 92 -0.54 14.54 4.62
C ILE A 92 -1.28 14.67 3.29
N HIS A 93 -0.51 14.79 2.20
CA HIS A 93 -1.05 14.99 0.86
C HIS A 93 -1.18 13.68 0.07
N VAL A 94 -0.30 12.71 0.38
CA VAL A 94 -0.31 11.40 -0.25
C VAL A 94 -0.03 10.32 0.78
N LEU A 95 -0.89 9.29 0.82
CA LEU A 95 -0.66 8.05 1.56
C LEU A 95 -0.61 6.89 0.58
N VAL A 96 0.56 6.24 0.47
CA VAL A 96 0.74 5.05 -0.37
C VAL A 96 0.78 3.81 0.53
N ASN A 97 -0.32 3.10 0.57
CA ASN A 97 -0.47 1.78 1.20
C ASN A 97 0.13 0.72 0.26
N ASN A 98 1.47 0.61 0.28
CA ASN A 98 2.22 -0.25 -0.63
C ASN A 98 2.70 -1.54 0.02
N ALA A 99 2.95 -1.55 1.32
CA ALA A 99 3.44 -2.74 2.00
C ALA A 99 2.56 -3.96 1.73
N GLY A 100 3.19 -5.12 1.58
CA GLY A 100 2.48 -6.37 1.39
C GLY A 100 3.44 -7.55 1.45
N ILE A 101 2.88 -8.69 1.85
CA ILE A 101 3.59 -9.95 1.95
C ILE A 101 2.83 -11.07 1.24
N TRP A 102 3.56 -12.06 0.83
CA TRP A 102 3.06 -13.37 0.42
C TRP A 102 3.92 -14.41 1.13
N ILE A 103 3.30 -15.22 1.97
CA ILE A 103 3.94 -16.29 2.73
C ILE A 103 3.51 -17.66 2.22
N THR A 104 4.34 -18.65 2.42
CA THR A 104 4.11 -20.04 1.95
C THR A 104 3.78 -20.99 3.08
N GLU A 105 3.90 -20.54 4.32
CA GLU A 105 3.56 -21.26 5.55
C GLU A 105 2.61 -20.39 6.38
N PRO A 106 1.63 -20.99 7.07
CA PRO A 106 0.71 -20.24 7.90
C PRO A 106 1.46 -19.55 9.05
N ALA A 107 1.13 -18.30 9.28
CA ALA A 107 1.66 -17.50 10.38
C ALA A 107 0.61 -16.50 10.85
N ALA A 108 0.79 -15.98 12.06
CA ALA A 108 -0.11 -14.99 12.65
C ALA A 108 0.65 -13.69 13.00
N SER A 109 -0.10 -12.60 13.08
CA SER A 109 0.34 -11.30 13.60
C SER A 109 0.50 -11.33 15.11
N ALA A 110 0.93 -10.22 15.70
CA ALA A 110 1.02 -10.05 17.15
C ALA A 110 -0.35 -10.22 17.85
N GLU A 111 -1.43 -9.91 17.16
CA GLU A 111 -2.82 -10.06 17.63
C GLU A 111 -3.43 -11.45 17.34
N GLY A 112 -2.65 -12.39 16.76
CA GLY A 112 -3.12 -13.73 16.40
C GLY A 112 -3.95 -13.80 15.12
N ILE A 113 -3.95 -12.75 14.31
CA ILE A 113 -4.66 -12.65 13.02
C ILE A 113 -3.79 -13.26 11.91
N GLU A 114 -4.41 -13.91 10.90
CA GLU A 114 -3.68 -14.43 9.75
C GLU A 114 -2.74 -13.37 9.15
N LEU A 115 -1.46 -13.70 9.01
CA LEU A 115 -0.40 -12.71 8.80
C LEU A 115 -0.53 -11.95 7.48
N THR A 116 -0.97 -12.62 6.40
CA THR A 116 -1.16 -11.95 5.10
C THR A 116 -2.33 -10.96 5.16
N TRP A 117 -3.41 -11.35 5.84
CA TRP A 117 -4.55 -10.47 6.08
C TRP A 117 -4.18 -9.27 6.96
N ALA A 118 -3.49 -9.53 8.08
CA ALA A 118 -3.07 -8.49 9.00
C ALA A 118 -2.22 -7.42 8.32
N VAL A 119 -1.19 -7.82 7.57
CA VAL A 119 -0.25 -6.90 6.93
C VAL A 119 -0.84 -6.22 5.69
N ASN A 120 -1.48 -7.01 4.80
CA ASN A 120 -1.91 -6.48 3.50
C ASN A 120 -3.21 -5.66 3.59
N VAL A 121 -4.06 -5.90 4.58
CA VAL A 121 -5.40 -5.30 4.66
C VAL A 121 -5.59 -4.52 5.95
N LEU A 122 -5.52 -5.19 7.10
CA LEU A 122 -5.90 -4.60 8.39
C LEU A 122 -4.95 -3.48 8.81
N ALA A 123 -3.64 -3.66 8.66
CA ALA A 123 -2.66 -2.62 8.98
C ALA A 123 -2.88 -1.34 8.14
N HIS A 124 -3.24 -1.47 6.86
CA HIS A 124 -3.55 -0.32 6.01
C HIS A 124 -4.84 0.38 6.43
N HIS A 125 -5.86 -0.38 6.85
CA HIS A 125 -7.09 0.18 7.40
C HIS A 125 -6.80 0.99 8.67
N VAL A 126 -6.07 0.41 9.63
CA VAL A 126 -5.71 1.06 10.90
C VAL A 126 -4.85 2.32 10.67
N LEU A 127 -3.80 2.20 9.85
CA LEU A 127 -2.92 3.34 9.54
C LEU A 127 -3.68 4.49 8.86
N THR A 128 -4.52 4.16 7.88
CA THR A 128 -5.30 5.16 7.14
C THR A 128 -6.30 5.86 8.06
N GLY A 129 -6.99 5.10 8.92
CA GLY A 129 -7.92 5.64 9.91
C GLY A 129 -7.22 6.58 10.89
N ALA A 130 -6.08 6.16 11.43
CA ALA A 130 -5.30 6.94 12.39
C ALA A 130 -4.69 8.23 11.80
N LEU A 131 -4.41 8.25 10.48
CA LEU A 131 -3.89 9.43 9.77
C LEU A 131 -4.99 10.29 9.14
N MET A 132 -6.27 9.94 9.28
CA MET A 132 -7.37 10.56 8.56
C MET A 132 -7.49 12.07 8.83
N GLU A 133 -7.26 12.52 10.05
CA GLU A 133 -7.28 13.96 10.38
C GLU A 133 -6.20 14.73 9.65
N ARG A 134 -5.00 14.15 9.48
CA ARG A 134 -3.88 14.77 8.77
C ARG A 134 -4.10 14.78 7.25
N LEU A 135 -4.81 13.79 6.73
CA LEU A 135 -5.27 13.76 5.34
C LEU A 135 -6.35 14.81 5.08
N ARG A 136 -7.29 15.01 6.02
CA ARG A 136 -8.33 16.04 5.94
C ARG A 136 -7.78 17.46 6.08
N ALA A 137 -6.70 17.63 6.82
CA ALA A 137 -6.07 18.94 7.01
C ALA A 137 -5.35 19.45 5.74
N ALA A 138 -5.00 18.56 4.81
CA ALA A 138 -4.43 18.95 3.54
C ALA A 138 -5.50 19.56 2.60
N PRO A 139 -5.14 20.53 1.74
CA PRO A 139 -6.07 21.12 0.76
C PRO A 139 -6.71 20.09 -0.18
N ALA A 140 -5.96 19.04 -0.50
CA ALA A 140 -6.40 17.84 -1.19
C ALA A 140 -5.45 16.70 -0.81
N ALA A 141 -5.97 15.47 -0.68
CA ALA A 141 -5.16 14.30 -0.38
C ALA A 141 -5.51 13.10 -1.26
N ARG A 142 -4.53 12.21 -1.44
CA ARG A 142 -4.67 10.98 -2.23
C ARG A 142 -4.23 9.77 -1.44
N ILE A 143 -5.10 8.77 -1.39
CA ILE A 143 -4.80 7.45 -0.81
C ILE A 143 -4.65 6.46 -1.96
N VAL A 144 -3.48 5.84 -2.07
CA VAL A 144 -3.14 4.88 -3.13
C VAL A 144 -2.89 3.52 -2.50
N SER A 145 -3.73 2.54 -2.84
CA SER A 145 -3.60 1.15 -2.37
C SER A 145 -2.93 0.29 -3.43
N VAL A 146 -1.73 -0.23 -3.16
CA VAL A 146 -1.03 -1.12 -4.08
C VAL A 146 -1.60 -2.53 -3.97
N ALA A 147 -2.63 -2.79 -4.77
CA ALA A 147 -3.31 -4.07 -4.89
C ALA A 147 -2.64 -5.00 -5.93
N SER A 148 -3.40 -5.79 -6.66
CA SER A 148 -2.91 -6.65 -7.73
C SER A 148 -4.06 -7.09 -8.65
N THR A 149 -3.79 -7.41 -9.91
CA THR A 149 -4.74 -8.16 -10.76
C THR A 149 -4.83 -9.63 -10.33
N PHE A 150 -3.80 -10.17 -9.67
CA PHE A 150 -3.82 -11.51 -9.06
C PHE A 150 -4.61 -11.49 -7.75
N ALA A 151 -5.91 -11.21 -7.88
CA ALA A 151 -6.88 -11.14 -6.79
C ALA A 151 -7.99 -12.18 -7.03
N GLY A 152 -8.70 -12.59 -5.99
CA GLY A 152 -9.83 -13.51 -6.15
C GLY A 152 -10.29 -14.13 -4.85
N HIS A 153 -11.46 -14.69 -4.92
CA HIS A 153 -12.16 -15.47 -3.89
C HIS A 153 -11.94 -14.97 -2.46
N LEU A 154 -12.68 -13.94 -2.09
CA LEU A 154 -12.73 -13.43 -0.72
C LEU A 154 -13.93 -14.04 0.00
N ASP A 155 -13.66 -14.79 1.05
CA ASP A 155 -14.65 -15.29 1.99
C ASP A 155 -14.63 -14.39 3.23
N LEU A 156 -15.63 -13.50 3.35
CA LEU A 156 -15.75 -12.57 4.48
C LEU A 156 -16.12 -13.26 5.81
N ASP A 157 -16.60 -14.50 5.75
CA ASP A 157 -16.94 -15.27 6.94
C ASP A 157 -15.76 -16.10 7.46
N ASP A 158 -14.65 -16.17 6.68
CA ASP A 158 -13.45 -16.91 7.05
C ASP A 158 -12.17 -16.32 6.47
N VAL A 159 -11.94 -15.02 6.68
CA VAL A 159 -10.76 -14.29 6.18
C VAL A 159 -9.45 -14.82 6.75
N GLU A 160 -9.51 -15.49 7.89
CA GLU A 160 -8.36 -16.03 8.62
C GLU A 160 -8.14 -17.53 8.39
N PHE A 161 -8.90 -18.18 7.51
CA PHE A 161 -8.80 -19.62 7.23
C PHE A 161 -8.99 -20.50 8.47
N ARG A 162 -9.90 -20.14 9.37
CA ARG A 162 -10.19 -20.92 10.58
C ARG A 162 -11.05 -22.16 10.31
N ARG A 163 -11.86 -22.12 9.23
CA ARG A 163 -12.78 -23.20 8.83
C ARG A 163 -12.30 -23.97 7.62
N ARG A 164 -11.61 -23.34 6.71
CA ARG A 164 -11.05 -23.95 5.48
C ARG A 164 -9.53 -24.08 5.58
N GLY A 165 -8.95 -25.02 4.81
CA GLY A 165 -7.50 -25.19 4.77
C GLY A 165 -6.79 -23.94 4.33
N TRP A 166 -5.73 -23.54 5.05
CA TRP A 166 -4.91 -22.39 4.70
C TRP A 166 -4.06 -22.69 3.46
N GLY A 167 -3.91 -21.70 2.60
CA GLY A 167 -3.03 -21.77 1.44
C GLY A 167 -2.48 -20.39 1.08
N GLY A 168 -1.15 -20.26 0.97
CA GLY A 168 -0.50 -18.97 0.76
C GLY A 168 -0.97 -18.23 -0.49
N ILE A 169 -1.30 -18.96 -1.57
CA ILE A 169 -1.88 -18.36 -2.79
C ILE A 169 -3.29 -17.84 -2.50
N ALA A 170 -4.11 -18.61 -1.80
CA ALA A 170 -5.48 -18.22 -1.46
C ALA A 170 -5.48 -16.99 -0.52
N ALA A 171 -4.64 -17.03 0.54
CA ALA A 171 -4.48 -15.92 1.47
C ALA A 171 -4.03 -14.62 0.76
N TYR A 172 -3.05 -14.72 -0.12
CA TYR A 172 -2.60 -13.57 -0.91
C TYR A 172 -3.70 -13.04 -1.84
N ARG A 173 -4.34 -13.93 -2.64
CA ARG A 173 -5.37 -13.52 -3.60
C ARG A 173 -6.56 -12.86 -2.93
N GLN A 174 -7.04 -13.43 -1.80
CA GLN A 174 -8.15 -12.80 -1.07
C GLN A 174 -7.74 -11.47 -0.44
N SER A 175 -6.51 -11.33 0.09
CA SER A 175 -6.04 -10.05 0.62
C SER A 175 -6.01 -8.96 -0.47
N LYS A 176 -5.66 -9.32 -1.72
CA LYS A 176 -5.67 -8.39 -2.86
C LYS A 176 -7.09 -8.05 -3.34
N ALA A 177 -8.04 -8.98 -3.24
CA ALA A 177 -9.45 -8.69 -3.44
C ALA A 177 -9.99 -7.73 -2.37
N ALA A 178 -9.69 -8.02 -1.09
CA ALA A 178 -10.08 -7.18 0.04
C ALA A 178 -9.49 -5.76 -0.04
N GLN A 179 -8.23 -5.59 -0.45
CA GLN A 179 -7.64 -4.26 -0.66
C GLN A 179 -8.39 -3.42 -1.69
N ARG A 180 -8.87 -4.03 -2.79
CA ARG A 180 -9.70 -3.33 -3.76
C ARG A 180 -11.04 -2.97 -3.15
N MET A 181 -11.76 -3.93 -2.54
CA MET A 181 -13.03 -3.69 -1.88
C MET A 181 -12.93 -2.61 -0.81
N TRP A 182 -11.91 -2.67 0.04
CA TRP A 182 -11.63 -1.64 1.05
C TRP A 182 -11.45 -0.26 0.42
N THR A 183 -10.74 -0.17 -0.70
CA THR A 183 -10.53 1.11 -1.40
C THR A 183 -11.86 1.70 -1.88
N TRP A 184 -12.80 0.88 -2.39
CA TRP A 184 -14.14 1.34 -2.77
C TRP A 184 -14.96 1.76 -1.54
N ALA A 185 -14.94 0.96 -0.48
CA ALA A 185 -15.65 1.29 0.76
C ALA A 185 -15.13 2.60 1.37
N LEU A 186 -13.82 2.82 1.32
CA LEU A 186 -13.18 4.06 1.76
C LEU A 186 -13.56 5.23 0.86
N ALA A 187 -13.50 5.07 -0.47
CA ALA A 187 -13.86 6.11 -1.42
C ALA A 187 -15.31 6.59 -1.24
N ALA A 188 -16.24 5.65 -0.99
CA ALA A 188 -17.64 5.99 -0.69
C ALA A 188 -17.77 6.82 0.60
N ARG A 189 -17.01 6.49 1.65
CA ARG A 189 -17.00 7.21 2.93
C ARG A 189 -16.32 8.58 2.87
N LEU A 190 -15.48 8.78 1.87
CA LEU A 190 -14.82 10.05 1.59
C LEU A 190 -15.59 10.95 0.61
N ALA A 191 -16.79 10.52 0.18
CA ALA A 191 -17.63 11.33 -0.71
C ALA A 191 -17.88 12.73 -0.13
N GLY A 192 -17.82 13.74 -0.96
CA GLY A 192 -17.94 15.15 -0.54
C GLY A 192 -16.70 15.77 0.09
N THR A 193 -15.61 15.00 0.28
CA THR A 193 -14.32 15.52 0.74
C THR A 193 -13.36 15.75 -0.44
N ARG A 194 -12.21 16.37 -0.15
CA ARG A 194 -11.12 16.52 -1.12
C ARG A 194 -10.09 15.39 -1.05
N ILE A 195 -10.46 14.23 -0.47
CA ILE A 195 -9.61 13.06 -0.36
C ILE A 195 -10.07 12.04 -1.39
N THR A 196 -9.17 11.55 -2.21
CA THR A 196 -9.45 10.46 -3.15
C THR A 196 -8.78 9.16 -2.69
N ALA A 197 -9.44 8.03 -2.92
CA ALA A 197 -8.90 6.70 -2.65
C ALA A 197 -8.98 5.84 -3.92
N ASN A 198 -7.84 5.37 -4.40
CA ASN A 198 -7.74 4.55 -5.60
C ASN A 198 -6.84 3.34 -5.38
N ALA A 199 -7.16 2.22 -6.02
CA ALA A 199 -6.33 1.03 -6.03
C ALA A 199 -5.50 0.96 -7.32
N VAL A 200 -4.29 0.37 -7.23
CA VAL A 200 -3.41 0.20 -8.38
C VAL A 200 -2.90 -1.24 -8.47
N HIS A 201 -2.70 -1.71 -9.71
CA HIS A 201 -1.86 -2.86 -10.01
C HIS A 201 -0.52 -2.36 -10.54
N PRO A 202 0.58 -2.74 -9.89
CA PRO A 202 1.90 -2.24 -10.28
C PRO A 202 2.53 -2.99 -11.46
N GLY A 203 1.79 -3.91 -12.10
CA GLY A 203 2.33 -4.81 -13.13
C GLY A 203 2.84 -6.12 -12.57
N GLY A 204 3.24 -7.03 -13.46
CA GLY A 204 3.87 -8.31 -13.13
C GLY A 204 5.35 -8.13 -12.77
N ILE A 205 5.66 -7.81 -11.52
CA ILE A 205 6.99 -7.41 -11.08
C ILE A 205 7.60 -8.46 -10.17
N TYR A 206 8.86 -8.77 -10.43
CA TYR A 206 9.68 -9.52 -9.49
C TYR A 206 10.06 -8.62 -8.30
N THR A 207 9.27 -8.66 -7.24
CA THR A 207 9.57 -7.98 -5.98
C THR A 207 9.94 -8.99 -4.90
N GLY A 208 10.68 -8.55 -3.87
CA GLY A 208 11.02 -9.37 -2.71
C GLY A 208 9.83 -9.86 -1.87
N ILE A 209 8.60 -9.71 -2.38
CA ILE A 209 7.36 -10.22 -1.79
C ILE A 209 7.38 -11.76 -1.68
N TYR A 210 8.16 -12.41 -2.55
CA TYR A 210 8.37 -13.86 -2.59
C TYR A 210 9.49 -14.34 -1.65
N ARG A 211 9.70 -13.67 -0.53
CA ARG A 211 10.76 -14.06 0.41
C ARG A 211 10.45 -15.42 1.02
N SER A 212 11.32 -16.39 0.66
CA SER A 212 11.48 -17.71 1.28
C SER A 212 10.48 -18.81 0.94
N PRO A 213 10.04 -19.01 -0.31
CA PRO A 213 9.39 -20.27 -0.61
C PRO A 213 10.44 -21.39 -0.63
N ARG A 214 10.33 -22.31 0.32
CA ARG A 214 11.07 -23.60 0.32
C ARG A 214 10.29 -24.66 -0.48
N GLY A 215 10.97 -25.68 -0.98
CA GLY A 215 10.35 -26.79 -1.69
C GLY A 215 9.98 -26.50 -3.15
N ILE A 216 9.22 -27.45 -3.76
CA ILE A 216 8.84 -27.44 -5.19
C ILE A 216 7.98 -26.21 -5.53
N ALA A 217 7.02 -25.84 -4.69
CA ALA A 217 6.19 -24.66 -4.88
C ALA A 217 7.03 -23.37 -4.92
N GLY A 218 8.06 -23.29 -4.10
CA GLY A 218 9.00 -22.19 -4.13
C GLY A 218 9.87 -22.17 -5.38
N ALA A 219 10.25 -23.32 -5.92
CA ALA A 219 10.98 -23.41 -7.17
C ALA A 219 10.10 -22.96 -8.34
N MET A 220 8.85 -23.39 -8.40
CA MET A 220 7.88 -22.96 -9.41
C MET A 220 7.61 -21.46 -9.33
N LEU A 221 7.47 -20.91 -8.15
CA LEU A 221 7.23 -19.47 -7.94
C LEU A 221 8.45 -18.64 -8.38
N ARG A 222 9.68 -19.11 -8.07
CA ARG A 222 10.91 -18.47 -8.59
C ARG A 222 11.03 -18.54 -10.11
N CYS A 223 10.63 -19.67 -10.72
CA CYS A 223 10.60 -19.82 -12.16
C CYS A 223 9.58 -18.84 -12.80
N TYR A 224 8.37 -18.81 -12.26
CA TYR A 224 7.32 -17.85 -12.69
C TYR A 224 7.78 -16.40 -12.50
N ALA A 225 8.41 -16.08 -11.39
CA ALA A 225 8.94 -14.75 -11.12
C ALA A 225 10.05 -14.32 -12.12
N ARG A 226 10.85 -15.26 -12.63
CA ARG A 226 11.83 -14.98 -13.69
C ARG A 226 11.20 -14.69 -15.06
N LEU A 227 9.96 -15.11 -15.27
CA LEU A 227 9.19 -14.78 -16.48
C LEU A 227 8.56 -13.38 -16.40
N MET A 228 8.47 -12.81 -15.19
CA MET A 228 8.03 -11.45 -14.99
C MET A 228 9.18 -10.48 -15.36
N LYS A 229 9.07 -9.86 -16.53
CA LYS A 229 10.12 -9.00 -17.10
C LYS A 229 10.16 -7.58 -16.53
N ALA A 230 9.10 -7.15 -15.83
CA ALA A 230 9.01 -5.78 -15.35
C ALA A 230 9.88 -5.55 -14.09
N THR A 231 10.59 -4.45 -14.08
CA THR A 231 11.44 -3.99 -12.98
C THR A 231 10.62 -3.32 -11.89
N PRO A 232 11.09 -3.24 -10.62
CA PRO A 232 10.43 -2.46 -9.58
C PRO A 232 10.20 -1.00 -9.96
N ARG A 233 11.09 -0.42 -10.77
CA ARG A 233 10.98 0.94 -11.28
C ARG A 233 9.79 1.11 -12.23
N GLU A 234 9.60 0.17 -13.15
CA GLU A 234 8.41 0.16 -14.02
C GLU A 234 7.13 -0.02 -13.21
N GLY A 235 7.20 -0.83 -12.14
CA GLY A 235 6.08 -1.02 -11.25
C GLY A 235 5.70 0.16 -10.39
N ALA A 236 6.60 1.07 -10.15
CA ALA A 236 6.31 2.31 -9.45
C ALA A 236 5.58 3.32 -10.35
N ASP A 237 5.54 3.12 -11.67
CA ASP A 237 4.97 4.08 -12.61
C ASP A 237 3.50 4.39 -12.34
N THR A 238 2.64 3.38 -12.29
CA THR A 238 1.20 3.58 -12.01
C THR A 238 0.94 4.11 -10.60
N PRO A 239 1.54 3.58 -9.51
CA PRO A 239 1.43 4.18 -8.17
C PRO A 239 1.82 5.66 -8.11
N VAL A 240 2.94 6.04 -8.70
CA VAL A 240 3.40 7.44 -8.75
C VAL A 240 2.42 8.30 -9.55
N TRP A 241 1.98 7.83 -10.71
CA TRP A 241 1.02 8.55 -11.54
C TRP A 241 -0.31 8.76 -10.79
N VAL A 242 -0.88 7.74 -10.15
CA VAL A 242 -2.12 7.89 -9.36
C VAL A 242 -1.93 8.82 -8.17
N ALA A 243 -0.75 8.78 -7.53
CA ALA A 243 -0.43 9.66 -6.42
C ALA A 243 -0.31 11.15 -6.81
N THR A 244 0.03 11.46 -8.09
CA THR A 244 0.54 12.79 -8.40
C THR A 244 -0.03 13.44 -9.67
N ALA A 245 -0.67 12.68 -10.56
CA ALA A 245 -1.13 13.18 -11.85
C ALA A 245 -2.29 14.19 -11.69
N PRO A 246 -2.17 15.41 -12.25
CA PRO A 246 -3.23 16.43 -12.15
C PRO A 246 -4.55 15.96 -12.76
N GLU A 247 -4.50 15.19 -13.85
CA GLU A 247 -5.67 14.68 -14.56
C GLU A 247 -6.51 13.70 -13.72
N LEU A 248 -5.98 13.23 -12.59
CA LEU A 248 -6.70 12.39 -11.62
C LEU A 248 -7.25 13.17 -10.42
N GLU A 249 -7.25 14.50 -10.47
CA GLU A 249 -7.85 15.30 -9.41
C GLU A 249 -9.34 14.99 -9.27
N GLY A 250 -9.79 14.69 -8.04
CA GLY A 250 -11.18 14.29 -7.77
C GLY A 250 -11.57 12.89 -8.23
N ILE A 251 -10.73 12.18 -8.97
CA ILE A 251 -11.01 10.80 -9.40
C ILE A 251 -10.80 9.83 -8.23
N THR A 252 -11.86 9.14 -7.82
CA THR A 252 -11.85 8.25 -6.66
C THR A 252 -12.59 6.94 -6.93
N GLY A 253 -12.31 5.90 -6.15
CA GLY A 253 -12.96 4.59 -6.28
C GLY A 253 -12.64 3.89 -7.59
N ARG A 254 -11.41 4.02 -8.11
CA ARG A 254 -10.98 3.39 -9.36
C ARG A 254 -9.86 2.39 -9.13
N PHE A 255 -9.72 1.46 -10.08
CA PHE A 255 -8.60 0.53 -10.13
C PHE A 255 -7.80 0.74 -11.41
N TRP A 256 -6.49 0.95 -11.25
CA TRP A 256 -5.61 1.36 -12.33
C TRP A 256 -4.50 0.33 -12.56
N ALA A 257 -4.23 0.00 -13.83
CA ALA A 257 -3.07 -0.76 -14.27
C ALA A 257 -2.51 -0.12 -15.54
N ASP A 258 -1.20 0.01 -15.64
CA ASP A 258 -0.51 0.63 -16.79
C ASP A 258 -1.12 2.00 -17.17
N ARG A 259 -1.45 2.81 -16.14
CA ARG A 259 -2.14 4.12 -16.24
C ARG A 259 -3.50 4.08 -16.94
N LYS A 260 -4.16 2.94 -16.97
CA LYS A 260 -5.50 2.77 -17.52
C LYS A 260 -6.46 2.28 -16.44
N GLU A 261 -7.70 2.74 -16.48
CA GLU A 261 -8.72 2.18 -15.61
C GLU A 261 -9.02 0.74 -16.04
N VAL A 262 -9.04 -0.14 -15.04
CA VAL A 262 -9.37 -1.56 -15.23
C VAL A 262 -10.66 -1.88 -14.49
N SER A 263 -11.55 -2.61 -15.12
CA SER A 263 -12.79 -3.09 -14.50
C SER A 263 -12.48 -3.93 -13.25
N CYS A 264 -13.30 -3.77 -12.24
CA CYS A 264 -13.18 -4.53 -11.00
C CYS A 264 -14.56 -5.01 -10.53
N PRO A 265 -14.74 -6.33 -10.34
CA PRO A 265 -16.04 -6.91 -9.98
C PRO A 265 -16.40 -6.72 -8.49
N TYR A 266 -15.47 -6.32 -7.64
CA TYR A 266 -15.63 -6.26 -6.19
C TYR A 266 -16.30 -4.95 -5.73
N ARG A 267 -17.54 -4.67 -6.20
CA ARG A 267 -18.26 -3.40 -5.95
C ARG A 267 -19.63 -3.58 -5.32
N ASP A 268 -19.98 -4.79 -4.91
CA ASP A 268 -21.25 -5.05 -4.23
C ASP A 268 -21.32 -4.30 -2.89
N ALA A 269 -22.34 -3.46 -2.73
CA ALA A 269 -22.46 -2.54 -1.59
C ALA A 269 -22.53 -3.27 -0.24
N ASP A 270 -23.27 -4.38 -0.17
CA ASP A 270 -23.41 -5.15 1.05
C ASP A 270 -22.09 -5.80 1.46
N SER A 271 -21.35 -6.36 0.49
CA SER A 271 -20.03 -6.92 0.72
C SER A 271 -19.01 -5.86 1.15
N LEU A 272 -19.06 -4.65 0.56
CA LEU A 272 -18.20 -3.54 0.97
C LEU A 272 -18.45 -3.13 2.42
N GLU A 273 -19.72 -3.05 2.81
CA GLU A 273 -20.11 -2.68 4.19
C GLU A 273 -19.74 -3.79 5.20
N ARG A 274 -19.94 -5.07 4.82
CA ARG A 274 -19.51 -6.21 5.65
C ARG A 274 -18.01 -6.22 5.87
N LEU A 275 -17.21 -6.01 4.80
CA LEU A 275 -15.76 -5.92 4.91
C LEU A 275 -15.36 -4.77 5.84
N TRP A 276 -15.98 -3.61 5.70
CA TRP A 276 -15.65 -2.44 6.52
C TRP A 276 -15.90 -2.72 8.01
N LYS A 277 -17.08 -3.24 8.36
CA LYS A 277 -17.43 -3.61 9.75
C LYS A 277 -16.49 -4.68 10.31
N LEU A 278 -16.10 -5.67 9.50
CA LEU A 278 -15.14 -6.69 9.91
C LEU A 278 -13.79 -6.05 10.27
N LEU A 279 -13.28 -5.14 9.43
CA LEU A 279 -12.01 -4.47 9.68
C LEU A 279 -12.08 -3.55 10.92
N GLU A 280 -13.17 -2.83 11.12
CA GLU A 280 -13.39 -2.04 12.36
C GLU A 280 -13.39 -2.93 13.61
N ALA A 281 -14.08 -4.06 13.56
CA ALA A 281 -14.11 -5.01 14.69
C ALA A 281 -12.74 -5.63 14.99
N GLN A 282 -11.93 -5.92 13.96
CA GLN A 282 -10.57 -6.44 14.13
C GLN A 282 -9.56 -5.35 14.52
N ALA A 283 -9.86 -4.11 14.24
CA ALA A 283 -9.03 -2.96 14.59
C ALA A 283 -9.32 -2.41 16.00
N ALA A 284 -10.38 -2.82 16.68
CA ALA A 284 -10.70 -2.38 18.03
C ALA A 284 -9.72 -2.96 19.05
#